data_b347139d8645a40ad66f5942691ba5bb
#
_entry.id   b347139d8645a40ad66f5942691ba5bb
#
_cell.length_a   1.000
_cell.length_b   1.000
_cell.length_c   1.000
_cell.angle_alpha   90.00
_cell.angle_beta   90.00
_cell.angle_gamma   90.00
#
_symmetry.space_group_name_H-M   'P 1'
#
loop_
_entity.id
_entity.type
_entity.pdbx_description
1 polymer ?
#
loop_
_entity_poly.entity_id
_entity_poly.type
_entity_poly.pdbx_seq_one_letter_code
_entity_poly.pdbx_strand_id
1 'polypeptide(L)'
;MVGVTMFPPFMRRGNDSTLGDYLDAIEHTINICGEDQVSIGTDFTQDVDDAGMQYFVHDKGYGRCLLELKQVVNPTEFGRIDQYPNLTAAMEARKWSEARIRKVLGENWMRIFGEAWG
;
A
#
# COMPACT_ATOMS: atom_id res chain seq x y z
N MET A 1 -14.83 0.84 -0.62
CA MET A 1 -13.63 0.09 -1.05
C MET A 1 -12.41 0.54 -0.26
N VAL A 2 -11.47 -0.36 0.02
CA VAL A 2 -10.26 -0.09 0.81
C VAL A 2 -9.03 -0.32 -0.06
N GLY A 3 -8.16 0.69 -0.18
CA GLY A 3 -6.82 0.54 -0.71
C GLY A 3 -5.84 0.26 0.44
N VAL A 4 -5.22 -0.91 0.44
CA VAL A 4 -4.27 -1.29 1.50
C VAL A 4 -2.93 -0.61 1.23
N THR A 5 -2.46 0.17 2.19
CA THR A 5 -1.20 0.91 2.05
C THR A 5 0.02 0.03 2.35
N MET A 6 1.12 0.30 1.63
CA MET A 6 2.46 -0.25 1.93
C MET A 6 3.33 0.86 2.53
N PHE A 7 2.86 1.47 3.60
CA PHE A 7 3.63 2.48 4.32
C PHE A 7 4.18 1.88 5.63
N PRO A 8 5.49 1.60 5.72
CA PRO A 8 6.07 0.89 6.84
C PRO A 8 5.68 1.40 8.23
N PRO A 9 5.60 2.72 8.49
CA PRO A 9 5.15 3.21 9.79
C PRO A 9 3.74 2.75 10.22
N PHE A 10 2.88 2.35 9.27
CA PHE A 10 1.53 1.84 9.54
C PHE A 10 1.45 0.32 9.54
N MET A 11 2.54 -0.33 9.14
CA MET A 11 2.61 -1.79 9.13
C MET A 11 2.94 -2.32 10.53
N ARG A 12 2.54 -3.57 10.78
CA ARG A 12 2.73 -4.22 12.09
C ARG A 12 4.18 -4.23 12.58
N ARG A 13 5.15 -4.35 11.66
CA ARG A 13 6.58 -4.43 11.97
C ARG A 13 7.34 -3.13 11.69
N GLY A 14 6.64 -2.05 11.34
CA GLY A 14 7.30 -0.79 11.01
C GLY A 14 8.31 -0.96 9.88
N ASN A 15 9.49 -0.38 10.02
CA ASN A 15 10.58 -0.46 9.01
C ASN A 15 11.15 -1.89 8.80
N ASP A 16 10.82 -2.85 9.66
CA ASP A 16 11.18 -4.26 9.48
C ASP A 16 10.13 -5.05 8.69
N SER A 17 9.13 -4.37 8.14
CA SER A 17 8.08 -4.99 7.35
C SER A 17 8.63 -5.54 6.04
N THR A 18 8.06 -6.65 5.62
CA THR A 18 8.38 -7.37 4.40
C THR A 18 7.20 -7.33 3.43
N LEU A 19 7.42 -7.76 2.19
CA LEU A 19 6.34 -8.00 1.24
C LEU A 19 5.33 -9.02 1.78
N GLY A 20 5.80 -10.01 2.57
CA GLY A 20 4.92 -10.96 3.25
C GLY A 20 3.97 -10.29 4.23
N ASP A 21 4.44 -9.35 5.04
CA ASP A 21 3.59 -8.60 5.98
C ASP A 21 2.53 -7.76 5.23
N TYR A 22 2.87 -7.23 4.05
CA TYR A 22 1.91 -6.53 3.21
C TYR A 22 0.79 -7.43 2.69
N LEU A 23 1.15 -8.63 2.22
CA LEU A 23 0.15 -9.62 1.83
C LEU A 23 -0.75 -10.06 3.00
N ASP A 24 -0.20 -10.19 4.21
CA ASP A 24 -0.98 -10.47 5.42
C ASP A 24 -1.99 -9.35 5.70
N ALA A 25 -1.59 -8.09 5.53
CA ALA A 25 -2.47 -6.95 5.68
C ALA A 25 -3.60 -6.95 4.64
N ILE A 26 -3.31 -7.28 3.38
CA ILE A 26 -4.31 -7.41 2.33
C ILE A 26 -5.28 -8.56 2.65
N GLU A 27 -4.79 -9.74 3.02
CA GLU A 27 -5.62 -10.89 3.40
C GLU A 27 -6.52 -10.58 4.60
N HIS A 28 -5.97 -9.91 5.61
CA HIS A 28 -6.76 -9.47 6.77
C HIS A 28 -7.90 -8.54 6.35
N THR A 29 -7.61 -7.57 5.47
CA THR A 29 -8.61 -6.63 4.98
C THR A 29 -9.68 -7.34 4.14
N ILE A 30 -9.29 -8.30 3.29
CA ILE A 30 -10.21 -9.15 2.52
C ILE A 30 -11.15 -9.92 3.45
N ASN A 31 -10.63 -10.49 4.53
CA ASN A 31 -11.43 -11.25 5.50
C ASN A 31 -12.48 -10.40 6.21
N ILE A 32 -12.24 -9.10 6.36
CA ILE A 32 -13.18 -8.17 7.01
C ILE A 32 -14.16 -7.57 6.00
N CYS A 33 -13.67 -7.10 4.86
CA CYS A 33 -14.43 -6.29 3.91
C CYS A 33 -15.01 -7.10 2.74
N GLY A 34 -14.52 -8.31 2.51
CA GLY A 34 -14.78 -9.10 1.31
C GLY A 34 -13.84 -8.75 0.15
N GLU A 35 -13.57 -9.73 -0.70
CA GLU A 35 -12.59 -9.67 -1.78
C GLU A 35 -12.86 -8.56 -2.80
N ASP A 36 -14.14 -8.27 -3.07
CA ASP A 36 -14.55 -7.25 -4.04
C ASP A 36 -14.39 -5.81 -3.53
N GLN A 37 -14.05 -5.64 -2.25
CA GLN A 37 -13.91 -4.33 -1.60
C GLN A 37 -12.47 -3.96 -1.27
N VAL A 38 -11.49 -4.75 -1.71
CA VAL A 38 -10.08 -4.56 -1.35
C VAL A 38 -9.20 -4.47 -2.59
N SER A 39 -8.31 -3.51 -2.58
CA SER A 39 -7.28 -3.34 -3.61
C SER A 39 -6.00 -2.78 -3.00
N ILE A 40 -4.97 -2.67 -3.80
CA ILE A 40 -3.73 -2.02 -3.40
C ILE A 40 -3.87 -0.49 -3.42
N GLY A 41 -3.13 0.18 -2.52
CA GLY A 41 -3.00 1.64 -2.45
C GLY A 41 -1.67 1.96 -1.79
N THR A 42 -0.57 1.69 -2.46
CA THR A 42 0.77 1.55 -1.88
C THR A 42 1.28 2.77 -1.13
N ASP A 43 0.83 3.97 -1.50
CA ASP A 43 1.34 5.23 -0.94
C ASP A 43 2.85 5.43 -1.19
N PHE A 44 3.36 4.90 -2.30
CA PHE A 44 4.79 5.07 -2.62
C PHE A 44 5.10 6.54 -2.94
N THR A 45 6.05 7.08 -2.22
CA THR A 45 6.58 8.43 -2.38
C THR A 45 8.01 8.36 -2.91
N GLN A 46 8.16 7.97 -4.18
CA GLN A 46 9.47 7.87 -4.80
C GLN A 46 10.06 9.25 -5.06
N ASP A 47 11.37 9.35 -4.90
CA ASP A 47 12.16 10.56 -5.18
C ASP A 47 11.74 11.80 -4.36
N VAL A 48 11.06 11.60 -3.23
CA VAL A 48 10.78 12.66 -2.26
C VAL A 48 11.92 12.68 -1.24
N ASP A 49 12.62 13.81 -1.14
CA ASP A 49 13.67 14.01 -0.17
C ASP A 49 13.12 14.22 1.26
N ASP A 50 14.02 14.23 2.24
CA ASP A 50 13.64 14.41 3.64
C ASP A 50 12.92 15.75 3.89
N ALA A 51 13.28 16.80 3.16
CA ALA A 51 12.63 18.11 3.28
C ALA A 51 11.19 18.04 2.75
N GLY A 52 10.95 17.35 1.63
CA GLY A 52 9.62 17.10 1.11
C GLY A 52 8.77 16.27 2.07
N MET A 53 9.34 15.21 2.66
CA MET A 53 8.64 14.41 3.66
C MET A 53 8.27 15.21 4.90
N GLN A 54 9.20 16.04 5.41
CA GLN A 54 8.93 16.95 6.53
C GLN A 54 7.81 17.94 6.20
N TYR A 55 7.75 18.44 4.97
CA TYR A 55 6.68 19.33 4.55
C TYR A 55 5.29 18.67 4.61
N PHE A 56 5.17 17.39 4.26
CA PHE A 56 3.90 16.67 4.34
C PHE A 56 3.41 16.46 5.76
N VAL A 57 4.32 16.25 6.72
CA VAL A 57 3.97 15.96 8.11
C VAL A 57 3.84 17.21 8.99
N HIS A 58 4.10 18.39 8.46
CA HIS A 58 3.92 19.63 9.20
C HIS A 58 2.51 20.20 9.04
N ASP A 59 1.99 20.72 10.13
CA ASP A 59 0.84 21.62 10.12
C ASP A 59 1.24 22.95 9.48
N LYS A 60 0.89 23.10 8.22
CA LYS A 60 1.31 24.23 7.37
C LYS A 60 0.89 25.60 7.90
N GLY A 61 -0.13 25.64 8.76
CA GLY A 61 -0.59 26.91 9.37
C GLY A 61 0.15 27.24 10.66
N TYR A 62 0.64 26.25 11.38
CA TYR A 62 1.18 26.41 12.73
C TYR A 62 2.64 25.98 12.88
N GLY A 63 3.24 25.43 11.85
CA GLY A 63 4.64 24.97 11.86
C GLY A 63 4.91 23.79 12.81
N ARG A 64 3.87 23.11 13.28
CA ARG A 64 4.02 21.94 14.15
C ARG A 64 4.33 20.70 13.32
N CYS A 65 5.26 19.90 13.80
CA CYS A 65 5.41 18.54 13.28
C CYS A 65 4.28 17.68 13.84
N LEU A 66 3.42 17.17 12.96
CA LEU A 66 2.28 16.32 13.32
C LEU A 66 2.69 14.87 13.55
N LEU A 67 3.79 14.47 12.94
CA LEU A 67 4.31 13.12 13.02
C LEU A 67 5.84 13.16 13.03
N GLU A 68 6.47 12.53 14.01
CA GLU A 68 7.92 12.30 13.96
C GLU A 68 8.19 11.12 13.02
N LEU A 69 8.20 11.38 11.72
CA LEU A 69 8.69 10.39 10.75
C LEU A 69 10.23 10.42 10.81
N LYS A 70 10.76 9.43 11.50
CA LYS A 70 12.14 9.00 11.28
C LYS A 70 12.21 8.38 9.88
N GLN A 71 13.40 8.10 9.40
CA GLN A 71 13.58 7.49 8.07
C GLN A 71 12.57 6.36 7.81
N VAL A 72 11.82 6.47 6.71
CA VAL A 72 10.94 5.41 6.23
C VAL A 72 11.75 4.46 5.36
N VAL A 73 11.80 3.20 5.74
CA VAL A 73 12.53 2.16 5.00
C VAL A 73 11.52 1.18 4.41
N ASN A 74 11.32 1.28 3.10
CA ASN A 74 10.47 0.34 2.37
C ASN A 74 11.16 -1.03 2.24
N PRO A 75 10.39 -2.13 2.18
CA PRO A 75 10.95 -3.44 1.86
C PRO A 75 11.72 -3.42 0.53
N THR A 76 12.85 -4.10 0.49
CA THR A 76 13.69 -4.15 -0.72
C THR A 76 12.99 -4.82 -1.90
N GLU A 77 12.09 -5.75 -1.63
CA GLU A 77 11.34 -6.49 -2.63
C GLU A 77 10.15 -5.69 -3.20
N PHE A 78 9.60 -4.75 -2.43
CA PHE A 78 8.44 -3.96 -2.83
C PHE A 78 8.41 -2.60 -2.13
N GLY A 79 9.17 -1.66 -2.67
CA GLY A 79 9.24 -0.27 -2.22
C GLY A 79 9.19 0.75 -3.37
N ARG A 80 9.03 0.25 -4.61
CA ARG A 80 9.08 1.06 -5.82
C ARG A 80 8.03 0.59 -6.84
N ILE A 81 7.59 1.51 -7.69
CA ILE A 81 6.58 1.23 -8.73
C ILE A 81 7.03 0.12 -9.70
N ASP A 82 8.30 0.07 -10.05
CA ASP A 82 8.86 -0.94 -10.96
C ASP A 82 8.93 -2.36 -10.36
N GLN A 83 8.61 -2.50 -9.07
CA GLN A 83 8.62 -3.79 -8.36
C GLN A 83 7.24 -4.48 -8.26
N TYR A 84 6.22 -3.97 -8.94
CA TYR A 84 4.91 -4.65 -8.98
C TYR A 84 4.95 -6.11 -9.45
N PRO A 85 5.84 -6.53 -10.36
CA PRO A 85 5.98 -7.95 -10.67
C PRO A 85 6.32 -8.83 -9.46
N ASN A 86 7.07 -8.31 -8.48
CA ASN A 86 7.40 -9.04 -7.26
C ASN A 86 6.15 -9.26 -6.40
N LEU A 87 5.25 -8.27 -6.33
CA LEU A 87 3.97 -8.40 -5.62
C LEU A 87 3.11 -9.50 -6.26
N THR A 88 3.00 -9.51 -7.59
CA THR A 88 2.26 -10.54 -8.33
C THR A 88 2.84 -11.93 -8.04
N ALA A 89 4.16 -12.09 -8.17
CA ALA A 89 4.83 -13.35 -7.88
C ALA A 89 4.62 -13.83 -6.43
N ALA A 90 4.61 -12.91 -5.48
CA ALA A 90 4.36 -13.25 -4.08
C ALA A 90 2.90 -13.68 -3.82
N MET A 91 1.92 -13.08 -4.51
CA MET A 91 0.51 -13.52 -4.48
C MET A 91 0.37 -14.93 -5.07
N GLU A 92 1.01 -15.20 -6.20
CA GLU A 92 1.03 -16.52 -6.84
C GLU A 92 1.68 -17.58 -5.94
N ALA A 93 2.79 -17.25 -5.27
CA ALA A 93 3.46 -18.13 -4.32
C ALA A 93 2.55 -18.49 -3.13
N ARG A 94 1.65 -17.59 -2.72
CA ARG A 94 0.58 -17.85 -1.73
C ARG A 94 -0.60 -18.63 -2.32
N LYS A 95 -0.53 -19.02 -3.61
CA LYS A 95 -1.58 -19.75 -4.31
C LYS A 95 -2.92 -19.00 -4.37
N TRP A 96 -2.87 -17.67 -4.45
CA TRP A 96 -4.07 -16.91 -4.73
C TRP A 96 -4.57 -17.24 -6.14
N SER A 97 -5.87 -17.29 -6.33
CA SER A 97 -6.43 -17.46 -7.65
C SER A 97 -6.12 -16.25 -8.54
N GLU A 98 -5.97 -16.49 -9.83
CA GLU A 98 -5.77 -15.41 -10.81
C GLU A 98 -6.85 -14.33 -10.71
N ALA A 99 -8.10 -14.72 -10.50
CA ALA A 99 -9.21 -13.80 -10.31
C ALA A 99 -9.01 -12.89 -9.08
N ARG A 100 -8.58 -13.45 -7.94
CA ARG A 100 -8.26 -12.64 -6.75
C ARG A 100 -7.11 -11.68 -7.02
N ILE A 101 -6.05 -12.14 -7.65
CA ILE A 101 -4.88 -11.31 -8.00
C ILE A 101 -5.32 -10.13 -8.85
N ARG A 102 -6.07 -10.34 -9.93
CA ARG A 102 -6.57 -9.27 -10.80
C ARG A 102 -7.45 -8.27 -10.05
N LYS A 103 -8.38 -8.74 -9.22
CA LYS A 103 -9.25 -7.88 -8.40
C LYS A 103 -8.43 -6.97 -7.50
N VAL A 104 -7.49 -7.53 -6.75
CA VAL A 104 -6.66 -6.78 -5.80
C VAL A 104 -5.72 -5.83 -6.51
N LEU A 105 -5.14 -6.22 -7.65
CA LEU A 105 -4.22 -5.37 -8.41
C LEU A 105 -4.90 -4.19 -9.12
N GLY A 106 -6.20 -4.27 -9.45
CA GLY A 106 -6.84 -3.14 -10.10
C GLY A 106 -8.27 -3.29 -10.56
N GLU A 107 -8.79 -4.51 -10.80
CA GLU A 107 -10.17 -4.68 -11.31
C GLU A 107 -11.21 -4.08 -10.34
N ASN A 108 -10.98 -4.17 -9.03
CA ASN A 108 -11.85 -3.54 -8.05
C ASN A 108 -11.84 -2.01 -8.16
N TRP A 109 -10.69 -1.38 -8.41
CA TRP A 109 -10.62 0.06 -8.70
C TRP A 109 -11.35 0.41 -9.98
N MET A 110 -11.12 -0.35 -11.06
CA MET A 110 -11.79 -0.11 -12.34
C MET A 110 -13.31 -0.20 -12.22
N ARG A 111 -13.83 -1.15 -11.46
CA ARG A 111 -15.26 -1.25 -11.18
C ARG A 111 -15.79 0.02 -10.50
N ILE A 112 -15.15 0.44 -9.41
CA ILE A 112 -15.58 1.65 -8.67
C ILE A 112 -15.51 2.91 -9.53
N PHE A 113 -14.45 3.05 -10.32
CA PHE A 113 -14.34 4.21 -11.23
C PHE A 113 -15.41 4.19 -12.31
N GLY A 114 -15.75 3.01 -12.84
CA GLY A 114 -16.86 2.86 -13.77
C GLY A 114 -18.23 3.20 -13.15
N GLU A 115 -18.45 2.80 -11.90
CA GLU A 115 -19.69 3.15 -11.17
C GLU A 115 -19.77 4.65 -10.83
N ALA A 116 -18.64 5.29 -10.54
CA ALA A 116 -18.59 6.69 -10.10
C ALA A 116 -18.60 7.69 -11.27
N TRP A 117 -17.99 7.34 -12.38
CA TRP A 117 -17.79 8.25 -13.51
C TRP A 117 -18.57 7.87 -14.78
N GLY A 118 -19.25 6.73 -14.78
CA GLY A 118 -20.05 6.26 -15.93
C GLY A 118 -19.20 5.58 -16.96
#